data_beffd9d9d63062addafa6d05a6aa5940
#
_entry.id   beffd9d9d63062addafa6d05a6aa5940
#
_cell.length_a   1.000
_cell.length_b   1.000
_cell.length_c   1.000
_cell.angle_alpha   90.00
_cell.angle_beta   90.00
_cell.angle_gamma   90.00
#
_symmetry.space_group_name_H-M   'P 1'
#
loop_
_entity.id
_entity.type
_entity.pdbx_description
1 polymer ?
#
loop_
_entity_poly.entity_id
_entity_poly.type
_entity_poly.pdbx_seq_one_letter_code
_entity_poly.pdbx_strand_id
1 'polypeptide(L)'
;MKTYSRVYARIDLDAIASNVEHMKQNLNPNTKIMVVIKADGYGHGAIQIAQMLENTDYIWGFAVATLDEAIVLRTEGIEKPILVLGCVFPDQYMEMLKHDATSQEEMNLIKEYANHIAQM
;
A
#
# COMPACT_ATOMS: atom_id res chain seq x y z
N MET A 1 26.66 -12.30 -5.13
CA MET A 1 26.99 -12.09 -6.56
C MET A 1 27.40 -10.64 -6.79
N LYS A 2 28.49 -10.44 -7.48
CA LYS A 2 29.00 -9.10 -7.75
C LYS A 2 28.29 -8.54 -9.00
N THR A 3 27.70 -7.37 -8.88
CA THR A 3 26.99 -6.73 -9.99
C THR A 3 27.81 -5.55 -10.51
N TYR A 4 27.97 -5.49 -11.81
CA TYR A 4 28.63 -4.38 -12.47
C TYR A 4 27.59 -3.59 -13.25
N SER A 5 27.51 -2.29 -12.98
CA SER A 5 26.53 -1.45 -13.63
C SER A 5 27.14 -0.10 -13.97
N ARG A 6 26.96 0.34 -15.22
CA ARG A 6 27.37 1.69 -15.64
C ARG A 6 26.40 2.74 -15.12
N VAL A 7 25.16 2.33 -14.92
CA VAL A 7 24.08 3.22 -14.49
C VAL A 7 23.37 2.54 -13.33
N TYR A 8 23.12 3.26 -12.27
CA TYR A 8 22.32 2.78 -11.15
C TYR A 8 21.47 3.91 -10.61
N ALA A 9 20.33 3.54 -10.03
CA ALA A 9 19.48 4.48 -9.30
C ALA A 9 19.78 4.35 -7.81
N ARG A 10 20.04 5.47 -7.17
CA ARG A 10 20.24 5.53 -5.71
C ARG A 10 18.96 6.03 -5.07
N ILE A 11 18.37 5.23 -4.19
CA ILE A 11 17.15 5.59 -3.49
C ILE A 11 17.52 6.01 -2.06
N ASP A 12 17.09 7.20 -1.68
CA ASP A 12 17.30 7.75 -0.34
C ASP A 12 16.01 7.57 0.47
N LEU A 13 15.97 6.51 1.29
CA LEU A 13 14.79 6.21 2.11
C LEU A 13 14.54 7.28 3.17
N ASP A 14 15.59 7.92 3.69
CA ASP A 14 15.43 8.99 4.67
C ASP A 14 14.74 10.21 4.06
N ALA A 15 15.05 10.51 2.81
CA ALA A 15 14.36 11.59 2.08
C ALA A 15 12.88 11.27 1.88
N ILE A 16 12.56 10.01 1.55
CA ILE A 16 11.17 9.58 1.40
C ILE A 16 10.43 9.71 2.74
N ALA A 17 11.02 9.23 3.83
CA ALA A 17 10.43 9.35 5.16
C ALA A 17 10.19 10.80 5.56
N SER A 18 11.16 11.68 5.29
CA SER A 18 11.06 13.11 5.56
C SER A 18 9.93 13.76 4.75
N ASN A 19 9.78 13.39 3.48
CA ASN A 19 8.72 13.90 2.63
C ASN A 19 7.33 13.50 3.15
N VAL A 20 7.18 12.24 3.57
CA VAL A 20 5.92 11.75 4.13
C VAL A 20 5.59 12.48 5.43
N GLU A 21 6.57 12.73 6.28
CA GLU A 21 6.38 13.49 7.52
C GLU A 21 5.94 14.92 7.23
N HIS A 22 6.55 15.59 6.27
CA HIS A 22 6.14 16.93 5.85
C HIS A 22 4.70 16.96 5.34
N MET A 23 4.31 15.95 4.56
CA MET A 23 2.92 15.83 4.12
C MET A 23 1.96 15.68 5.30
N LYS A 24 2.32 14.87 6.29
CA LYS A 24 1.51 14.68 7.49
C LYS A 24 1.31 15.98 8.27
N GLN A 25 2.33 16.80 8.39
CA GLN A 25 2.27 18.08 9.09
C GLN A 25 1.25 19.05 8.49
N ASN A 26 0.95 18.92 7.20
CA ASN A 26 -0.01 19.77 6.49
C ASN A 26 -1.43 19.21 6.50
N LEU A 27 -1.66 18.08 7.16
CA LEU A 27 -2.96 17.43 7.23
C LEU A 27 -3.59 17.64 8.61
N ASN A 28 -4.91 17.42 8.68
CA ASN A 28 -5.62 17.37 9.96
C ASN A 28 -4.96 16.31 10.85
N PRO A 29 -4.75 16.58 12.17
CA PRO A 29 -4.10 15.63 13.07
C PRO A 29 -4.72 14.22 13.09
N ASN A 30 -6.01 14.10 12.82
CA ASN A 30 -6.71 12.82 12.82
C ASN A 30 -6.67 12.10 11.48
N THR A 31 -6.12 12.73 10.45
CA THR A 31 -6.02 12.13 9.12
C THR A 31 -4.80 11.21 9.04
N LYS A 32 -5.03 9.97 8.56
CA LYS A 32 -3.96 9.03 8.29
C LYS A 32 -3.65 9.00 6.79
N ILE A 33 -2.47 8.51 6.45
CA ILE A 33 -1.98 8.46 5.08
C ILE A 33 -2.00 7.01 4.60
N MET A 34 -2.54 6.79 3.40
CA MET A 34 -2.35 5.56 2.65
C MET A 34 -1.28 5.83 1.58
N VAL A 35 -0.23 5.05 1.58
CA VAL A 35 0.91 5.24 0.67
C VAL A 35 0.73 4.37 -0.55
N VAL A 36 0.67 4.98 -1.72
CA VAL A 36 0.56 4.26 -2.99
C VAL A 36 1.95 3.86 -3.46
N ILE A 37 2.21 2.56 -3.50
CA ILE A 37 3.52 1.99 -3.86
C ILE A 37 3.42 0.98 -5.01
N LYS A 38 2.43 1.15 -5.86
CA LYS A 38 2.29 0.34 -7.07
C LYS A 38 3.50 0.49 -8.00
N ALA A 39 3.67 -0.46 -8.92
CA ALA A 39 4.80 -0.46 -9.86
C ALA A 39 6.14 -0.34 -9.13
N ASP A 40 6.32 -1.18 -8.10
CA ASP A 40 7.52 -1.19 -7.24
C ASP A 40 7.83 0.18 -6.63
N GLY A 41 6.79 0.88 -6.15
CA GLY A 41 6.94 2.22 -5.60
C GLY A 41 7.39 3.21 -6.67
N TYR A 42 6.88 3.06 -7.89
CA TYR A 42 7.30 3.84 -9.05
C TYR A 42 8.81 3.71 -9.32
N GLY A 43 9.35 2.51 -9.10
CA GLY A 43 10.77 2.24 -9.26
C GLY A 43 11.64 2.56 -8.06
N HIS A 44 11.05 3.03 -6.95
CA HIS A 44 11.80 3.38 -5.73
C HIS A 44 11.95 2.22 -4.74
N GLY A 45 11.29 1.10 -5.00
CA GLY A 45 11.36 -0.08 -4.14
C GLY A 45 10.21 -0.16 -3.15
N ALA A 46 9.11 -0.84 -3.54
CA ALA A 46 7.91 -0.95 -2.72
C ALA A 46 8.17 -1.64 -1.38
N ILE A 47 8.94 -2.73 -1.38
CA ILE A 47 9.22 -3.51 -0.17
C ILE A 47 9.95 -2.64 0.86
N GLN A 48 11.01 -1.96 0.43
CA GLN A 48 11.84 -1.13 1.30
C GLN A 48 11.04 0.05 1.88
N ILE A 49 10.21 0.69 1.06
CA ILE A 49 9.35 1.79 1.51
C ILE A 49 8.33 1.27 2.53
N ALA A 50 7.66 0.17 2.22
CA ALA A 50 6.66 -0.40 3.12
C ALA A 50 7.28 -0.82 4.46
N GLN A 51 8.42 -1.48 4.45
CA GLN A 51 9.11 -1.89 5.67
C GLN A 51 9.52 -0.69 6.53
N MET A 52 9.99 0.38 5.90
CA MET A 52 10.35 1.61 6.59
C MET A 52 9.15 2.27 7.27
N LEU A 53 7.99 2.27 6.61
CA LEU A 53 6.79 2.96 7.08
C LEU A 53 5.85 2.08 7.90
N GLU A 54 6.10 0.78 7.99
CA GLU A 54 5.23 -0.19 8.67
C GLU A 54 4.95 0.19 10.14
N ASN A 55 5.92 0.74 10.85
CA ASN A 55 5.77 1.08 12.25
C ASN A 55 5.41 2.55 12.50
N THR A 56 5.03 3.26 11.47
CA THR A 56 4.65 4.68 11.59
C THR A 56 3.15 4.80 11.83
N ASP A 57 2.77 5.38 12.97
CA ASP A 57 1.38 5.40 13.45
C ASP A 57 0.41 6.10 12.50
N TYR A 58 0.84 7.17 11.83
CA TYR A 58 -0.03 7.91 10.93
C TYR A 58 -0.13 7.29 9.52
N ILE A 59 0.61 6.23 9.25
CA ILE A 59 0.43 5.46 8.02
C ILE A 59 -0.63 4.39 8.27
N TRP A 60 -1.77 4.51 7.60
CA TRP A 60 -2.85 3.55 7.74
C TRP A 60 -2.56 2.26 6.99
N GLY A 61 -1.99 2.36 5.80
CA GLY A 61 -1.71 1.21 4.98
C GLY A 61 -1.08 1.58 3.65
N PHE A 62 -1.05 0.61 2.75
CA PHE A 62 -0.42 0.74 1.45
C PHE A 62 -1.41 0.40 0.34
N ALA A 63 -1.24 1.01 -0.83
CA ALA A 63 -2.04 0.71 -2.00
C ALA A 63 -1.15 0.25 -3.15
N VAL A 64 -1.58 -0.79 -3.83
CA VAL A 64 -0.86 -1.41 -4.95
C VAL A 64 -1.80 -1.58 -6.13
N ALA A 65 -1.28 -1.90 -7.30
CA ALA A 65 -2.09 -2.04 -8.51
C ALA A 65 -2.70 -3.43 -8.65
N THR A 66 -1.98 -4.48 -8.22
CA THR A 66 -2.37 -5.87 -8.45
C THR A 66 -2.32 -6.69 -7.18
N LEU A 67 -3.03 -7.81 -7.19
CA LEU A 67 -2.96 -8.79 -6.09
C LEU A 67 -1.54 -9.36 -5.95
N ASP A 68 -0.84 -9.58 -7.05
CA ASP A 68 0.54 -10.08 -7.00
C ASP A 68 1.46 -9.14 -6.22
N GLU A 69 1.32 -7.84 -6.42
CA GLU A 69 2.07 -6.85 -5.63
C GLU A 69 1.73 -6.92 -4.14
N ALA A 70 0.46 -7.11 -3.81
CA ALA A 70 0.01 -7.27 -2.42
C ALA A 70 0.61 -8.53 -1.77
N ILE A 71 0.62 -9.63 -2.50
CA ILE A 71 1.19 -10.90 -2.02
C ILE A 71 2.68 -10.74 -1.72
N VAL A 72 3.42 -10.06 -2.58
CA VAL A 72 4.84 -9.78 -2.36
C VAL A 72 5.04 -9.04 -1.04
N LEU A 73 4.26 -8.00 -0.78
CA LEU A 73 4.35 -7.25 0.47
C LEU A 73 4.03 -8.11 1.69
N ARG A 74 2.99 -8.94 1.61
CA ARG A 74 2.65 -9.87 2.70
C ARG A 74 3.77 -10.88 2.96
N THR A 75 4.36 -11.41 1.90
CA THR A 75 5.49 -12.35 2.01
C THR A 75 6.69 -11.70 2.71
N GLU A 76 6.88 -10.41 2.51
CA GLU A 76 7.97 -9.65 3.14
C GLU A 76 7.61 -9.12 4.54
N GLY A 77 6.51 -9.56 5.11
CA GLY A 77 6.16 -9.30 6.50
C GLY A 77 5.33 -8.04 6.76
N ILE A 78 4.79 -7.41 5.72
CA ILE A 78 3.94 -6.24 5.89
C ILE A 78 2.59 -6.68 6.47
N GLU A 79 2.19 -6.06 7.58
CA GLU A 79 0.94 -6.37 8.28
C GLU A 79 -0.14 -5.29 8.13
N LYS A 80 0.24 -4.04 7.87
CA LYS A 80 -0.72 -2.96 7.67
C LYS A 80 -1.69 -3.28 6.51
N PRO A 81 -2.88 -2.66 6.49
CA PRO A 81 -3.82 -2.87 5.40
C PRO A 81 -3.20 -2.63 4.03
N ILE A 82 -3.57 -3.47 3.07
CA ILE A 82 -3.14 -3.34 1.68
C ILE A 82 -4.39 -3.28 0.79
N LEU A 83 -4.52 -2.18 0.05
CA LEU A 83 -5.59 -1.95 -0.90
C LEU A 83 -5.09 -2.25 -2.31
N VAL A 84 -5.81 -3.09 -3.04
CA VAL A 84 -5.56 -3.36 -4.46
C VAL A 84 -6.41 -2.40 -5.27
N LEU A 85 -5.78 -1.48 -5.98
CA LEU A 85 -6.47 -0.45 -6.76
C LEU A 85 -7.03 -0.97 -8.08
N GLY A 86 -6.39 -2.00 -8.66
CA GLY A 86 -6.82 -2.61 -9.89
C GLY A 86 -7.96 -3.60 -9.71
N CYS A 87 -8.37 -4.20 -10.81
CA CYS A 87 -9.42 -5.21 -10.82
C CYS A 87 -8.88 -6.55 -10.30
N VAL A 88 -9.67 -7.21 -9.45
CA VAL A 88 -9.38 -8.56 -8.98
C VAL A 88 -10.42 -9.50 -9.58
N PHE A 89 -9.96 -10.58 -10.23
CA PHE A 89 -10.84 -11.53 -10.88
C PHE A 89 -11.35 -12.59 -9.91
N PRO A 90 -12.52 -13.21 -10.17
CA PRO A 90 -13.10 -14.20 -9.25
C PRO A 90 -12.18 -15.36 -8.88
N ASP A 91 -11.32 -15.80 -9.79
CA ASP A 91 -10.35 -16.87 -9.53
C ASP A 91 -9.23 -16.44 -8.57
N GLN A 92 -9.11 -15.14 -8.29
CA GLN A 92 -8.14 -14.57 -7.36
C GLN A 92 -8.71 -14.29 -5.97
N TYR A 93 -10.03 -14.42 -5.77
CA TYR A 93 -10.67 -14.04 -4.51
C TYR A 93 -10.15 -14.85 -3.31
N MET A 94 -9.89 -16.14 -3.50
CA MET A 94 -9.36 -16.96 -2.41
C MET A 94 -7.96 -16.53 -1.99
N GLU A 95 -7.10 -16.21 -2.96
CA GLU A 95 -5.77 -15.69 -2.67
C GLU A 95 -5.83 -14.32 -1.99
N MET A 96 -6.77 -13.49 -2.39
CA MET A 96 -6.99 -12.17 -1.78
C MET A 96 -7.37 -12.30 -0.30
N LEU A 97 -8.30 -13.19 0.01
CA LEU A 97 -8.71 -13.47 1.39
C LEU A 97 -7.57 -14.08 2.21
N LYS A 98 -6.84 -15.00 1.62
CA LYS A 98 -5.72 -15.67 2.28
C LYS A 98 -4.62 -14.68 2.69
N HIS A 99 -4.40 -13.64 1.89
CA HIS A 99 -3.37 -12.61 2.15
C HIS A 99 -3.94 -11.34 2.77
N ASP A 100 -5.22 -11.34 3.13
CA ASP A 100 -5.89 -10.21 3.79
C ASP A 100 -5.71 -8.89 3.02
N ALA A 101 -5.92 -8.95 1.70
CA ALA A 101 -5.90 -7.78 0.84
C ALA A 101 -7.33 -7.34 0.50
N THR A 102 -7.54 -6.05 0.32
CA THR A 102 -8.84 -5.47 0.02
C THR A 102 -8.79 -4.80 -1.36
N SER A 103 -9.78 -5.08 -2.22
CA SER A 103 -9.87 -4.43 -3.52
C SER A 103 -10.67 -3.13 -3.45
N GLN A 104 -10.46 -2.25 -4.43
CA GLN A 104 -11.25 -1.03 -4.54
C GLN A 104 -12.73 -1.34 -4.73
N GLU A 105 -13.06 -2.41 -5.44
CA GLU A 105 -14.44 -2.86 -5.63
C GLU A 105 -15.10 -3.24 -4.31
N GLU A 106 -14.39 -3.98 -3.45
CA GLU A 106 -14.87 -4.30 -2.11
C GLU A 106 -15.09 -3.06 -1.26
N MET A 107 -14.17 -2.11 -1.32
CA MET A 107 -14.32 -0.85 -0.60
C MET A 107 -15.57 -0.09 -1.06
N ASN A 108 -15.85 -0.08 -2.34
CA ASN A 108 -17.04 0.56 -2.89
C ASN A 108 -18.32 -0.13 -2.42
N LEU A 109 -18.34 -1.46 -2.43
CA LEU A 109 -19.48 -2.25 -1.94
C LEU A 109 -19.71 -2.02 -0.45
N ILE A 110 -18.66 -1.97 0.35
CA ILE A 110 -18.76 -1.69 1.78
C ILE A 110 -19.37 -0.30 2.01
N LYS A 111 -18.93 0.70 1.26
CA LYS A 111 -19.47 2.06 1.34
C LYS A 111 -20.94 2.11 0.98
N GLU A 112 -21.32 1.46 -0.10
CA GLU A 112 -22.73 1.36 -0.51
C GLU A 112 -23.58 0.73 0.58
N TYR A 113 -23.13 -0.38 1.12
CA TYR A 113 -23.85 -1.09 2.18
C TYR A 113 -23.98 -0.24 3.44
N ALA A 114 -22.88 0.41 3.86
CA ALA A 114 -22.90 1.30 5.01
C ALA A 114 -23.86 2.48 4.82
N ASN A 115 -23.87 3.08 3.64
CA ASN A 115 -24.81 4.16 3.31
C ASN A 115 -26.27 3.69 3.34
N HIS A 116 -26.52 2.48 2.83
CA HIS A 116 -27.85 1.89 2.87
C HIS A 116 -28.34 1.70 4.31
N ILE A 117 -27.49 1.16 5.18
CA ILE A 117 -27.81 0.98 6.61
C ILE A 117 -28.09 2.33 7.28
N ALA A 118 -27.28 3.34 6.97
CA ALA A 118 -27.43 4.68 7.56
C ALA A 118 -28.76 5.36 7.19
N GLN A 119 -29.39 4.95 6.10
CA GLN A 119 -30.68 5.47 5.64
C GLN A 119 -31.88 4.70 6.21
N MET A 120 -31.63 3.60 6.86
CA MET A 120 -32.66 2.81 7.52
C MET A 120 -33.04 3.41 8.87
#